data_2affd6b306cf27def9f6441a61cbd53e
#
_entry.id   2affd6b306cf27def9f6441a61cbd53e
#
_cell.length_a   1.000
_cell.length_b   1.000
_cell.length_c   1.000
_cell.angle_alpha   90.00
_cell.angle_beta   90.00
_cell.angle_gamma   90.00
#
_symmetry.space_group_name_H-M   'P 1'
#
loop_
_entity.id
_entity.type
_entity.pdbx_description
1 polymer ?
#
loop_
_entity_poly.entity_id
_entity_poly.type
_entity_poly.pdbx_seq_one_letter_code
_entity_poly.pdbx_strand_id
1 'polypeptide(L)'
;MNAPTTTNTPAPATSPDQTAQLLKQYGCGPAHFTGSDDLYERHLIFDTVKDPAATGPREHFEAVARSIRDVLCQRWVATERTYLRENPKRLYYLSMEFLIGRSLANNVTNLLLSPLADQFAARKHLDWLEILEQEPDAGLGNGGLGRLAACFMDSLATMQLPAMG
;
A
#
# COMPACT_ATOMS: atom_id res chain seq x y z
N MET A 1 -23.11 -9.03 -50.39
CA MET A 1 -23.17 -9.66 -49.05
C MET A 1 -22.91 -8.58 -48.05
N ASN A 2 -23.96 -8.04 -47.43
CA ASN A 2 -23.88 -6.96 -46.45
C ASN A 2 -23.72 -7.60 -45.03
N ALA A 3 -22.65 -7.28 -44.35
CA ALA A 3 -22.43 -7.68 -42.95
C ALA A 3 -23.39 -6.87 -42.04
N PRO A 4 -23.99 -7.46 -41.01
CA PRO A 4 -24.88 -6.75 -40.11
C PRO A 4 -24.03 -5.84 -39.18
N THR A 5 -24.36 -4.55 -39.19
CA THR A 5 -23.84 -3.55 -38.27
C THR A 5 -24.46 -3.79 -36.91
N THR A 6 -23.69 -4.33 -35.98
CA THR A 6 -24.09 -4.44 -34.57
C THR A 6 -24.02 -3.04 -33.95
N THR A 7 -25.16 -2.43 -33.78
CA THR A 7 -25.29 -1.21 -32.95
C THR A 7 -25.14 -1.58 -31.48
N ASN A 8 -23.99 -1.23 -30.93
CA ASN A 8 -23.70 -1.40 -29.51
C ASN A 8 -24.46 -0.30 -28.73
N THR A 9 -25.70 -0.56 -28.37
CA THR A 9 -26.49 0.34 -27.51
C THR A 9 -25.93 0.22 -26.10
N PRO A 10 -25.44 1.29 -25.47
CA PRO A 10 -24.97 1.23 -24.07
C PRO A 10 -26.15 0.83 -23.18
N ALA A 11 -25.88 -0.09 -22.24
CA ALA A 11 -26.88 -0.51 -21.26
C ALA A 11 -27.42 0.73 -20.51
N PRO A 12 -28.72 0.77 -20.20
CA PRO A 12 -29.30 1.91 -19.50
C PRO A 12 -28.65 2.09 -18.16
N ALA A 13 -28.21 3.32 -17.83
CA ALA A 13 -27.62 3.67 -16.56
C ALA A 13 -28.63 3.36 -15.44
N THR A 14 -28.23 2.50 -14.51
CA THR A 14 -29.03 2.10 -13.34
C THR A 14 -29.33 3.34 -12.50
N SER A 15 -30.60 3.58 -12.15
CA SER A 15 -30.94 4.72 -11.29
C SER A 15 -30.34 4.55 -9.87
N PRO A 16 -30.06 5.64 -9.13
CA PRO A 16 -29.56 5.56 -7.76
C PRO A 16 -30.43 4.67 -6.84
N ASP A 17 -31.74 4.69 -7.02
CA ASP A 17 -32.67 3.86 -6.27
C ASP A 17 -32.56 2.37 -6.64
N GLN A 18 -32.35 2.03 -7.88
CA GLN A 18 -32.11 0.64 -8.32
C GLN A 18 -30.78 0.12 -7.77
N THR A 19 -29.75 0.94 -7.76
CA THR A 19 -28.45 0.59 -7.15
C THR A 19 -28.60 0.32 -5.67
N ALA A 20 -29.31 1.17 -4.93
CA ALA A 20 -29.58 1.00 -3.51
C ALA A 20 -30.39 -0.27 -3.21
N GLN A 21 -31.39 -0.61 -4.05
CA GLN A 21 -32.16 -1.84 -3.94
C GLN A 21 -31.31 -3.09 -4.19
N LEU A 22 -30.45 -3.07 -5.23
CA LEU A 22 -29.53 -4.17 -5.51
C LEU A 22 -28.54 -4.40 -4.37
N LEU A 23 -27.95 -3.33 -3.83
CA LEU A 23 -27.06 -3.40 -2.68
C LEU A 23 -27.75 -4.02 -1.46
N LYS A 24 -29.01 -3.66 -1.19
CA LYS A 24 -29.81 -4.23 -0.12
C LYS A 24 -30.16 -5.70 -0.35
N GLN A 25 -30.48 -6.06 -1.58
CA GLN A 25 -30.85 -7.42 -1.98
C GLN A 25 -29.67 -8.40 -1.86
N TYR A 26 -28.45 -7.95 -2.20
CA TYR A 26 -27.24 -8.78 -2.13
C TYR A 26 -26.52 -8.71 -0.79
N GLY A 27 -27.11 -8.09 0.22
CA GLY A 27 -26.53 -7.97 1.55
C GLY A 27 -25.30 -7.05 1.62
N CYS A 28 -24.96 -6.39 0.51
CA CYS A 28 -24.00 -5.33 0.49
C CYS A 28 -24.67 -4.10 1.08
N GLY A 29 -24.49 -3.86 2.36
CA GLY A 29 -24.80 -2.54 2.93
C GLY A 29 -24.14 -1.42 2.16
N PRO A 30 -24.46 -0.14 2.42
CA PRO A 30 -23.74 0.96 1.85
C PRO A 30 -22.25 0.67 2.06
N ALA A 31 -21.50 0.74 0.96
CA ALA A 31 -20.08 0.45 1.01
C ALA A 31 -19.49 1.15 2.24
N HIS A 32 -18.78 0.42 3.08
CA HIS A 32 -18.18 0.91 4.33
C HIS A 32 -17.14 2.02 4.10
N PHE A 33 -17.27 2.75 3.00
CA PHE A 33 -16.46 3.91 2.63
C PHE A 33 -17.21 5.21 2.89
N THR A 34 -17.56 5.42 4.12
CA THR A 34 -17.73 6.78 4.60
C THR A 34 -16.33 7.28 4.96
N GLY A 35 -15.99 8.54 4.67
CA GLY A 35 -14.63 9.08 4.83
C GLY A 35 -14.03 9.07 6.26
N SER A 36 -14.58 8.26 7.15
CA SER A 36 -14.12 7.94 8.50
C SER A 36 -13.49 6.53 8.61
N ASP A 37 -13.52 5.74 7.53
CA ASP A 37 -13.00 4.37 7.60
C ASP A 37 -11.47 4.38 7.56
N ASP A 38 -10.91 3.67 8.51
CA ASP A 38 -9.49 3.46 8.69
C ASP A 38 -8.90 2.77 7.43
N LEU A 39 -7.77 3.26 6.92
CA LEU A 39 -7.06 2.64 5.79
C LEU A 39 -6.83 1.14 6.01
N TYR A 40 -6.55 0.76 7.25
CA TYR A 40 -6.37 -0.63 7.62
C TYR A 40 -7.62 -1.48 7.38
N GLU A 41 -8.80 -1.04 7.82
CA GLU A 41 -10.05 -1.79 7.62
C GLU A 41 -10.38 -1.92 6.13
N ARG A 42 -10.13 -0.86 5.39
CA ARG A 42 -10.25 -0.89 3.94
C ARG A 42 -9.40 -1.99 3.32
N HIS A 43 -8.10 -2.02 3.63
CA HIS A 43 -7.20 -3.03 3.09
C HIS A 43 -7.51 -4.43 3.60
N LEU A 44 -7.91 -4.56 4.88
CA LEU A 44 -8.29 -5.85 5.45
C LEU A 44 -9.49 -6.48 4.73
N ILE A 45 -10.50 -5.68 4.36
CA ILE A 45 -11.72 -6.20 3.72
C ILE A 45 -11.51 -6.37 2.21
N PHE A 46 -11.01 -5.36 1.52
CA PHE A 46 -11.06 -5.32 0.05
C PHE A 46 -9.86 -5.97 -0.64
N ASP A 47 -8.71 -5.99 0.01
CA ASP A 47 -7.52 -6.59 -0.59
C ASP A 47 -7.38 -8.08 -0.20
N THR A 48 -7.86 -8.47 0.99
CA THR A 48 -7.83 -9.88 1.40
C THR A 48 -9.10 -10.64 1.00
N VAL A 49 -10.21 -9.92 0.77
CA VAL A 49 -11.53 -10.49 0.43
C VAL A 49 -11.96 -11.53 1.45
N LYS A 50 -11.72 -11.25 2.73
CA LYS A 50 -12.09 -12.13 3.85
C LYS A 50 -12.97 -11.39 4.85
N ASP A 51 -13.79 -12.17 5.57
CA ASP A 51 -14.49 -11.65 6.74
C ASP A 51 -13.45 -11.22 7.80
N PRO A 52 -13.49 -9.98 8.32
CA PRO A 52 -12.59 -9.53 9.37
C PRO A 52 -12.52 -10.45 10.59
N ALA A 53 -13.61 -11.14 10.93
CA ALA A 53 -13.65 -12.10 12.03
C ALA A 53 -12.87 -13.40 11.74
N ALA A 54 -12.54 -13.67 10.47
CA ALA A 54 -11.83 -14.86 10.03
C ALA A 54 -10.39 -14.55 9.56
N THR A 55 -9.89 -13.36 9.85
CA THR A 55 -8.53 -12.94 9.48
C THR A 55 -7.51 -13.39 10.52
N GLY A 56 -6.32 -13.76 10.04
CA GLY A 56 -5.19 -14.15 10.87
C GLY A 56 -4.05 -13.12 10.83
N PRO A 57 -2.92 -13.41 11.51
CA PRO A 57 -1.78 -12.49 11.59
C PRO A 57 -1.24 -12.04 10.23
N ARG A 58 -1.28 -12.92 9.23
CA ARG A 58 -0.82 -12.63 7.87
C ARG A 58 -1.66 -11.56 7.18
N GLU A 59 -2.98 -11.67 7.26
CA GLU A 59 -3.90 -10.68 6.68
C GLU A 59 -3.78 -9.34 7.40
N HIS A 60 -3.61 -9.35 8.72
CA HIS A 60 -3.35 -8.15 9.50
C HIS A 60 -2.06 -7.46 9.06
N PHE A 61 -0.98 -8.23 8.88
CA PHE A 61 0.28 -7.70 8.34
C PHE A 61 0.07 -7.06 6.96
N GLU A 62 -0.59 -7.73 6.03
CA GLU A 62 -0.83 -7.21 4.68
C GLU A 62 -1.64 -5.91 4.70
N ALA A 63 -2.69 -5.83 5.51
CA ALA A 63 -3.49 -4.63 5.64
C ALA A 63 -2.69 -3.45 6.23
N VAL A 64 -1.87 -3.70 7.26
CA VAL A 64 -0.97 -2.70 7.86
C VAL A 64 0.07 -2.24 6.84
N ALA A 65 0.76 -3.16 6.18
CA ALA A 65 1.80 -2.85 5.21
C ALA A 65 1.27 -2.00 4.05
N ARG A 66 0.06 -2.30 3.55
CA ARG A 66 -0.61 -1.51 2.51
C ARG A 66 -1.03 -0.13 2.99
N SER A 67 -1.49 -0.01 4.22
CA SER A 67 -1.81 1.29 4.83
C SER A 67 -0.57 2.19 4.95
N ILE A 68 0.57 1.63 5.37
CA ILE A 68 1.85 2.35 5.42
C ILE A 68 2.33 2.72 4.01
N ARG A 69 2.18 1.81 3.04
CA ARG A 69 2.48 2.10 1.62
C ARG A 69 1.67 3.28 1.10
N ASP A 70 0.41 3.39 1.43
CA ASP A 70 -0.44 4.49 0.96
C ASP A 70 0.05 5.85 1.51
N VAL A 71 0.51 5.89 2.77
CA VAL A 71 1.18 7.07 3.34
C VAL A 71 2.49 7.39 2.61
N LEU A 72 3.31 6.36 2.33
CA LEU A 72 4.53 6.51 1.55
C LEU A 72 4.25 7.07 0.15
N CYS A 73 3.24 6.53 -0.54
CA CYS A 73 2.87 6.98 -1.87
C CYS A 73 2.46 8.46 -1.90
N GLN A 74 1.73 8.93 -0.89
CA GLN A 74 1.37 10.36 -0.78
C GLN A 74 2.62 11.25 -0.66
N ARG A 75 3.58 10.85 0.18
CA ARG A 75 4.85 11.58 0.34
C ARG A 75 5.70 11.50 -0.93
N TRP A 76 5.73 10.35 -1.58
CA TRP A 76 6.43 10.18 -2.86
C TRP A 76 5.88 11.12 -3.94
N VAL A 77 4.56 11.18 -4.10
CA VAL A 77 3.92 12.11 -5.04
C VAL A 77 4.31 13.57 -4.74
N ALA A 78 4.38 13.95 -3.46
CA ALA A 78 4.82 15.29 -3.06
C ALA A 78 6.30 15.55 -3.44
N THR A 79 7.17 14.54 -3.26
CA THR A 79 8.58 14.60 -3.67
C THR A 79 8.72 14.73 -5.18
N GLU A 80 7.98 13.93 -5.97
CA GLU A 80 8.02 14.02 -7.43
C GLU A 80 7.55 15.40 -7.96
N ARG A 81 6.52 15.97 -7.34
CA ARG A 81 6.08 17.34 -7.66
C ARG A 81 7.19 18.35 -7.39
N THR A 82 7.95 18.19 -6.29
CA THR A 82 9.08 19.03 -5.98
C THR A 82 10.21 18.85 -7.01
N TYR A 83 10.51 17.62 -7.40
CA TYR A 83 11.52 17.33 -8.42
C TYR A 83 11.15 17.90 -9.80
N LEU A 84 9.87 17.88 -10.16
CA LEU A 84 9.41 18.50 -11.40
C LEU A 84 9.56 20.02 -11.37
N ARG A 85 9.31 20.66 -10.24
CA ARG A 85 9.42 22.12 -10.09
C ARG A 85 10.85 22.60 -10.03
N GLU A 86 11.69 21.94 -9.20
CA GLU A 86 13.07 22.37 -8.92
C GLU A 86 14.06 21.83 -9.96
N ASN A 87 13.67 20.81 -10.73
CA ASN A 87 14.50 20.13 -11.73
C ASN A 87 15.92 19.76 -11.21
N PRO A 88 16.04 19.09 -10.05
CA PRO A 88 17.35 18.76 -9.49
C PRO A 88 18.05 17.71 -10.33
N LYS A 89 19.38 17.66 -10.22
CA LYS A 89 20.16 16.55 -10.77
C LYS A 89 19.79 15.26 -10.02
N ARG A 90 19.31 14.25 -10.74
CA ARG A 90 18.91 12.95 -10.17
C ARG A 90 20.02 11.92 -10.33
N LEU A 91 20.21 11.08 -9.33
CA LEU A 91 21.12 9.95 -9.34
C LEU A 91 20.31 8.66 -9.49
N TYR A 92 20.75 7.79 -10.41
CA TYR A 92 20.18 6.46 -10.60
C TYR A 92 21.23 5.42 -10.27
N TYR A 93 20.93 4.55 -9.30
CA TYR A 93 21.80 3.47 -8.89
C TYR A 93 21.30 2.15 -9.50
N LEU A 94 22.03 1.61 -10.45
CA LEU A 94 21.68 0.37 -11.12
C LEU A 94 22.41 -0.81 -10.46
N SER A 95 21.65 -1.79 -10.00
CA SER A 95 22.17 -3.03 -9.44
C SER A 95 21.28 -4.22 -9.84
N MET A 96 21.90 -5.39 -9.96
CA MET A 96 21.17 -6.64 -10.14
C MET A 96 20.56 -7.17 -8.84
N GLU A 97 21.02 -6.66 -7.69
CA GLU A 97 20.59 -7.10 -6.37
C GLU A 97 20.38 -5.90 -5.45
N PHE A 98 19.35 -5.98 -4.60
CA PHE A 98 19.11 -5.06 -3.50
C PHE A 98 18.71 -5.86 -2.26
N LEU A 99 19.69 -6.22 -1.41
CA LEU A 99 19.46 -6.98 -0.18
C LEU A 99 18.95 -6.07 0.93
N ILE A 100 17.68 -5.70 0.86
CA ILE A 100 17.05 -4.73 1.76
C ILE A 100 16.62 -5.38 3.08
N GLY A 101 16.19 -6.65 3.04
CA GLY A 101 15.59 -7.35 4.17
C GLY A 101 14.15 -6.91 4.44
N ARG A 102 13.70 -7.09 5.68
CA ARG A 102 12.39 -6.61 6.15
C ARG A 102 12.42 -5.08 6.30
N SER A 103 11.37 -4.42 5.89
CA SER A 103 11.35 -2.95 5.78
C SER A 103 10.21 -2.27 6.55
N LEU A 104 9.18 -3.01 6.99
CA LEU A 104 8.00 -2.42 7.62
C LEU A 104 8.34 -1.60 8.87
N ALA A 105 9.06 -2.19 9.83
CA ALA A 105 9.44 -1.51 11.06
C ALA A 105 10.29 -0.26 10.80
N ASN A 106 11.25 -0.37 9.86
CA ASN A 106 12.09 0.76 9.46
C ASN A 106 11.26 1.89 8.83
N ASN A 107 10.33 1.55 7.95
CA ASN A 107 9.44 2.53 7.33
C ASN A 107 8.54 3.22 8.36
N VAL A 108 7.93 2.47 9.28
CA VAL A 108 7.11 3.05 10.36
C VAL A 108 7.92 4.05 11.19
N THR A 109 9.16 3.71 11.53
CA THR A 109 10.05 4.58 12.30
C THR A 109 10.43 5.83 11.51
N ASN A 110 10.88 5.69 10.28
CA ASN A 110 11.33 6.81 9.44
C ASN A 110 10.18 7.74 9.01
N LEU A 111 8.95 7.21 8.91
CA LEU A 111 7.75 8.00 8.68
C LEU A 111 7.24 8.70 9.95
N LEU A 112 7.85 8.47 11.11
CA LEU A 112 7.44 8.95 12.43
C LEU A 112 6.03 8.45 12.82
N LEU A 113 5.69 7.23 12.40
CA LEU A 113 4.39 6.62 12.65
C LEU A 113 4.38 5.67 13.86
N SER A 114 5.51 5.47 14.55
CA SER A 114 5.60 4.54 15.68
C SER A 114 4.53 4.80 16.76
N PRO A 115 4.27 6.04 17.22
CA PRO A 115 3.21 6.28 18.21
C PRO A 115 1.80 5.92 17.69
N LEU A 116 1.57 6.08 16.39
CA LEU A 116 0.29 5.71 15.77
C LEU A 116 0.16 4.20 15.63
N ALA A 117 1.25 3.50 15.31
CA ALA A 117 1.30 2.04 15.23
C ALA A 117 1.00 1.40 16.60
N ASP A 118 1.60 1.92 17.67
CA ASP A 118 1.35 1.45 19.04
C ASP A 118 -0.11 1.67 19.47
N GLN A 119 -0.66 2.86 19.21
CA GLN A 119 -2.06 3.17 19.49
C GLN A 119 -3.01 2.31 18.66
N PHE A 120 -2.67 2.08 17.39
CA PHE A 120 -3.44 1.23 16.50
C PHE A 120 -3.47 -0.22 17.00
N ALA A 121 -2.30 -0.79 17.33
CA ALA A 121 -2.19 -2.16 17.84
C ALA A 121 -3.00 -2.35 19.14
N ALA A 122 -2.88 -1.40 20.07
CA ALA A 122 -3.66 -1.40 21.30
C ALA A 122 -5.18 -1.33 21.05
N ARG A 123 -5.63 -0.45 20.15
CA ARG A 123 -7.05 -0.27 19.81
C ARG A 123 -7.66 -1.49 19.13
N LYS A 124 -6.89 -2.18 18.30
CA LYS A 124 -7.33 -3.37 17.55
C LYS A 124 -7.04 -4.69 18.28
N HIS A 125 -6.45 -4.62 19.47
CA HIS A 125 -6.02 -5.80 20.25
C HIS A 125 -5.06 -6.73 19.47
N LEU A 126 -4.15 -6.13 18.69
CA LEU A 126 -3.15 -6.85 17.90
C LEU A 126 -1.79 -6.81 18.58
N ASP A 127 -1.03 -7.89 18.45
CA ASP A 127 0.38 -7.89 18.83
C ASP A 127 1.23 -7.30 17.68
N TRP A 128 1.82 -6.14 17.92
CA TRP A 128 2.64 -5.45 16.92
C TRP A 128 3.87 -6.26 16.50
N LEU A 129 4.50 -6.97 17.43
CA LEU A 129 5.66 -7.81 17.13
C LEU A 129 5.27 -9.01 16.27
N GLU A 130 4.13 -9.63 16.58
CA GLU A 130 3.60 -10.73 15.77
C GLU A 130 3.31 -10.27 14.32
N ILE A 131 2.78 -9.06 14.14
CA ILE A 131 2.57 -8.48 12.81
C ILE A 131 3.90 -8.31 12.07
N LEU A 132 4.91 -7.74 12.71
CA LEU A 132 6.23 -7.54 12.10
C LEU A 132 6.90 -8.88 11.71
N GLU A 133 6.69 -9.94 12.49
CA GLU A 133 7.22 -11.28 12.17
C GLU A 133 6.58 -11.92 10.93
N GLN A 134 5.41 -11.45 10.50
CA GLN A 134 4.77 -11.93 9.27
C GLN A 134 5.43 -11.36 8.00
N GLU A 135 6.30 -10.37 8.10
CA GLU A 135 6.96 -9.79 6.92
C GLU A 135 7.95 -10.78 6.32
N PRO A 136 7.76 -11.22 5.07
CA PRO A 136 8.74 -12.03 4.37
C PRO A 136 9.93 -11.18 3.93
N ASP A 137 11.10 -11.80 3.81
CA ASP A 137 12.21 -11.16 3.13
C ASP A 137 11.88 -10.89 1.67
N ALA A 138 12.31 -9.73 1.17
CA ALA A 138 12.03 -9.32 -0.20
C ALA A 138 12.66 -10.27 -1.27
N GLY A 139 13.74 -10.99 -0.90
CA GLY A 139 14.38 -11.94 -1.81
C GLY A 139 15.05 -11.32 -3.04
N LEU A 140 15.44 -10.05 -2.94
CA LEU A 140 16.01 -9.27 -4.04
C LEU A 140 17.53 -9.22 -4.03
N GLY A 141 18.19 -10.11 -3.30
CA GLY A 141 19.64 -10.23 -3.24
C GLY A 141 20.06 -11.31 -2.26
N ASN A 142 21.32 -11.78 -2.36
CA ASN A 142 21.85 -12.83 -1.52
C ASN A 142 23.30 -12.64 -1.05
N GLY A 143 23.95 -11.55 -1.45
CA GLY A 143 25.35 -11.34 -1.14
C GLY A 143 25.80 -9.91 -1.00
N GLY A 144 27.11 -9.69 -1.03
CA GLY A 144 27.76 -8.40 -0.81
C GLY A 144 27.35 -7.32 -1.82
N LEU A 145 27.11 -7.71 -3.08
CA LEU A 145 26.64 -6.79 -4.12
C LEU A 145 25.29 -6.17 -3.73
N GLY A 146 24.33 -7.03 -3.35
CA GLY A 146 23.01 -6.58 -2.94
C GLY A 146 23.02 -5.78 -1.63
N ARG A 147 23.86 -6.17 -0.67
CA ARG A 147 24.00 -5.42 0.58
C ARG A 147 24.65 -4.05 0.38
N LEU A 148 25.65 -3.95 -0.49
CA LEU A 148 26.26 -2.67 -0.86
C LEU A 148 25.23 -1.72 -1.47
N ALA A 149 24.41 -2.22 -2.41
CA ALA A 149 23.34 -1.44 -3.03
C ALA A 149 22.34 -0.92 -1.98
N ALA A 150 21.90 -1.78 -1.05
CA ALA A 150 21.00 -1.40 0.04
C ALA A 150 21.61 -0.31 0.93
N CYS A 151 22.88 -0.44 1.33
CA CYS A 151 23.58 0.56 2.12
C CYS A 151 23.74 1.91 1.38
N PHE A 152 23.99 1.88 0.08
CA PHE A 152 24.06 3.11 -0.70
C PHE A 152 22.72 3.81 -0.78
N MET A 153 21.61 3.07 -0.96
CA MET A 153 20.27 3.66 -0.97
C MET A 153 19.94 4.33 0.36
N ASP A 154 20.26 3.68 1.50
CA ASP A 154 20.09 4.26 2.83
C ASP A 154 20.93 5.54 3.01
N SER A 155 22.19 5.52 2.56
CA SER A 155 23.08 6.68 2.65
C SER A 155 22.59 7.84 1.80
N LEU A 156 22.15 7.57 0.58
CA LEU A 156 21.60 8.60 -0.32
C LEU A 156 20.32 9.22 0.25
N ALA A 157 19.45 8.42 0.87
CA ALA A 157 18.25 8.89 1.54
C ALA A 157 18.60 9.76 2.76
N THR A 158 19.56 9.31 3.60
CA THR A 158 20.03 10.06 4.78
C THR A 158 20.64 11.40 4.39
N MET A 159 21.36 11.45 3.28
CA MET A 159 21.95 12.69 2.73
C MET A 159 20.92 13.55 1.99
N GLN A 160 19.67 13.12 1.90
CA GLN A 160 18.59 13.82 1.17
C GLN A 160 18.91 14.09 -0.29
N LEU A 161 19.65 13.19 -0.94
CA LEU A 161 19.96 13.29 -2.36
C LEU A 161 18.82 12.74 -3.22
N PRO A 162 18.46 13.43 -4.33
CA PRO A 162 17.47 12.93 -5.28
C PRO A 162 18.00 11.69 -6.00
N ALA A 163 17.73 10.51 -5.45
CA ALA A 163 18.24 9.24 -5.95
C ALA A 163 17.14 8.18 -6.08
N MET A 164 17.36 7.25 -7.00
CA MET A 164 16.50 6.08 -7.23
C MET A 164 17.38 4.86 -7.52
N GLY A 165 16.97 3.70 -7.00
CA GLY A 165 17.57 2.40 -7.29
C GLY A 165 16.72 1.57 -8.25
#